data_50991d1fcbb7c19e74403bbabf3d2e0c
#
_entry.id   50991d1fcbb7c19e74403bbabf3d2e0c
#
_cell.length_a   1.000
_cell.length_b   1.000
_cell.length_c   1.000
_cell.angle_alpha   90.00
_cell.angle_beta   90.00
_cell.angle_gamma   90.00
#
_symmetry.space_group_name_H-M   'P 1'
#
loop_
_entity.id
_entity.type
_entity.pdbx_description
1 polymer ?
#
loop_
_entity_poly.entity_id
_entity_poly.type
_entity_poly.pdbx_seq_one_letter_code
_entity_poly.pdbx_strand_id
1 'polypeptide(L)'
;MLSYRIYKNEVKGLGSHQARVNLMKRNLLEALRPLAPQPGQSLPKLLFKFGASHMARALSPWSGITDVGNLAQNLADVQDARSLHLLVMGKQGTQVGGFNPDDPSKNVVPFDISKETYLKPFADLATGPAWQVFDLRPARRALLNNQLKLTNQMLVALLLGYDYFVLIPNATASRS
;
A
#
# COMPACT_ATOMS: atom_id res chain seq x y z
N MET A 1 -6.68 17.04 19.25
CA MET A 1 -7.86 16.29 19.75
C MET A 1 -8.19 15.04 18.93
N LEU A 2 -8.24 15.08 17.59
CA LEU A 2 -8.55 13.90 16.76
C LEU A 2 -7.54 12.77 16.90
N SER A 3 -6.23 13.08 16.88
CA SER A 3 -5.15 12.08 17.03
C SER A 3 -5.26 11.31 18.36
N TYR A 4 -5.60 11.99 19.46
CA TYR A 4 -5.80 11.35 20.75
C TYR A 4 -6.99 10.38 20.74
N ARG A 5 -8.12 10.78 20.11
CA ARG A 5 -9.30 9.91 19.99
C ARG A 5 -9.03 8.68 19.14
N ILE A 6 -8.24 8.83 18.06
CA ILE A 6 -7.80 7.71 17.23
C ILE A 6 -6.93 6.75 18.07
N TYR A 7 -5.97 7.29 18.82
CA TYR A 7 -5.08 6.49 19.68
C TYR A 7 -5.86 5.72 20.75
N LYS A 8 -6.85 6.36 21.38
CA LYS A 8 -7.71 5.73 22.37
C LYS A 8 -8.79 4.80 21.77
N ASN A 9 -8.80 4.66 20.45
CA ASN A 9 -9.79 3.86 19.73
C ASN A 9 -11.26 4.23 20.09
N GLU A 10 -11.49 5.52 20.36
CA GLU A 10 -12.81 6.05 20.72
C GLU A 10 -13.75 6.19 19.51
N VAL A 11 -13.18 6.04 18.29
CA VAL A 11 -13.94 6.06 17.03
C VAL A 11 -14.25 4.62 16.65
N LYS A 12 -15.50 4.20 16.78
CA LYS A 12 -15.93 2.80 16.63
C LYS A 12 -16.00 2.31 15.18
N GLY A 13 -15.88 1.00 15.00
CA GLY A 13 -16.00 0.29 13.73
C GLY A 13 -14.81 0.54 12.80
N LEU A 14 -15.04 0.63 11.49
CA LEU A 14 -14.04 1.11 10.53
C LEU A 14 -13.64 2.57 10.80
N GLY A 15 -14.35 3.23 11.69
CA GLY A 15 -14.23 4.62 12.04
C GLY A 15 -12.85 5.05 12.52
N SER A 16 -12.19 4.27 13.38
CA SER A 16 -10.85 4.62 13.88
C SER A 16 -9.82 4.64 12.76
N HIS A 17 -9.79 3.61 11.93
CA HIS A 17 -8.88 3.53 10.80
C HIS A 17 -9.22 4.57 9.72
N GLN A 18 -10.49 4.72 9.36
CA GLN A 18 -10.95 5.73 8.40
C GLN A 18 -10.65 7.16 8.89
N ALA A 19 -10.87 7.44 10.18
CA ALA A 19 -10.56 8.75 10.76
C ALA A 19 -9.05 9.06 10.71
N ARG A 20 -8.19 8.06 10.97
CA ARG A 20 -6.73 8.17 10.84
C ARG A 20 -6.33 8.46 9.38
N VAL A 21 -6.87 7.71 8.44
CA VAL A 21 -6.59 7.90 7.00
C VAL A 21 -7.06 9.28 6.53
N ASN A 22 -8.24 9.73 6.95
CA ASN A 22 -8.74 11.06 6.62
C ASN A 22 -7.84 12.17 7.21
N LEU A 23 -7.26 11.96 8.40
CA LEU A 23 -6.28 12.88 8.96
C LEU A 23 -5.00 12.91 8.12
N MET A 24 -4.49 11.74 7.72
CA MET A 24 -3.31 11.63 6.85
C MET A 24 -3.53 12.34 5.50
N LYS A 25 -4.70 12.13 4.87
CA LYS A 25 -5.08 12.79 3.62
C LYS A 25 -5.12 14.33 3.77
N ARG A 26 -5.71 14.84 4.85
CA ARG A 26 -5.74 16.29 5.12
C ARG A 26 -4.32 16.85 5.30
N ASN A 27 -3.50 16.19 6.12
CA ASN A 27 -2.12 16.62 6.33
C ASN A 27 -1.31 16.60 5.02
N LEU A 28 -1.54 15.61 4.16
CA LEU A 28 -0.90 15.54 2.85
C LEU A 28 -1.33 16.70 1.96
N LEU A 29 -2.64 17.01 1.88
CA LEU A 29 -3.14 18.14 1.09
C LEU A 29 -2.57 19.47 1.60
N GLU A 30 -2.48 19.68 2.92
CA GLU A 30 -1.85 20.86 3.51
C GLU A 30 -0.36 20.96 3.12
N ALA A 31 0.37 19.85 3.18
CA ALA A 31 1.78 19.79 2.79
C ALA A 31 1.99 20.05 1.27
N LEU A 32 1.03 19.68 0.43
CA LEU A 32 1.08 19.89 -1.01
C LEU A 32 0.63 21.30 -1.43
N ARG A 33 -0.07 22.04 -0.58
CA ARG A 33 -0.59 23.38 -0.89
C ARG A 33 0.47 24.36 -1.44
N PRO A 34 1.69 24.45 -0.86
CA PRO A 34 2.74 25.32 -1.41
C PRO A 34 3.27 24.90 -2.79
N LEU A 35 3.00 23.64 -3.18
CA LEU A 35 3.43 23.05 -4.44
C LEU A 35 2.33 23.10 -5.51
N ALA A 36 1.19 23.73 -5.21
CA ALA A 36 0.09 23.88 -6.16
C ALA A 36 0.58 24.59 -7.43
N PRO A 37 0.33 24.02 -8.64
CA PRO A 37 0.82 24.61 -9.87
C PRO A 37 0.11 25.94 -10.16
N GLN A 38 0.84 26.91 -10.65
CA GLN A 38 0.28 28.15 -11.20
C GLN A 38 -0.34 27.83 -12.59
N PRO A 39 -1.23 28.72 -13.09
CA PRO A 39 -1.78 28.54 -14.44
C PRO A 39 -0.69 28.29 -15.48
N GLY A 40 -0.82 27.21 -16.25
CA GLY A 40 0.17 26.77 -17.25
C GLY A 40 1.37 25.97 -16.71
N GLN A 41 1.43 25.70 -15.41
CA GLN A 41 2.45 24.85 -14.81
C GLN A 41 1.88 23.47 -14.51
N SER A 42 2.71 22.45 -14.57
CA SER A 42 2.38 21.08 -14.12
C SER A 42 2.75 20.88 -12.65
N LEU A 43 2.08 19.95 -12.01
CA LEU A 43 2.46 19.49 -10.67
C LEU A 43 3.92 18.97 -10.67
N PRO A 44 4.73 19.26 -9.64
CA PRO A 44 6.06 18.69 -9.55
C PRO A 44 6.00 17.17 -9.43
N LYS A 45 7.09 16.50 -9.80
CA LYS A 45 7.22 15.06 -9.57
C LYS A 45 7.27 14.79 -8.06
N LEU A 46 6.36 13.95 -7.59
CA LEU A 46 6.21 13.62 -6.18
C LEU A 46 6.50 12.14 -5.96
N LEU A 47 7.22 11.83 -4.89
CA LEU A 47 7.45 10.46 -4.41
C LEU A 47 6.78 10.29 -3.04
N PHE A 48 5.84 9.35 -2.96
CA PHE A 48 5.20 8.98 -1.70
C PHE A 48 5.73 7.64 -1.20
N LYS A 49 6.22 7.60 0.05
CA LYS A 49 6.65 6.37 0.72
C LYS A 49 5.82 6.16 1.98
N PHE A 50 4.95 5.17 1.94
CA PHE A 50 4.07 4.78 3.04
C PHE A 50 4.09 3.25 3.22
N GLY A 51 3.50 2.75 4.30
CA GLY A 51 3.22 1.32 4.43
C GLY A 51 2.32 0.83 3.29
N ALA A 52 2.50 -0.43 2.89
CA ALA A 52 1.83 -1.04 1.74
C ALA A 52 0.31 -0.81 1.73
N SER A 53 -0.35 -0.94 2.89
CA SER A 53 -1.81 -0.77 3.01
C SER A 53 -2.32 0.62 2.60
N HIS A 54 -1.46 1.64 2.56
CA HIS A 54 -1.85 3.03 2.30
C HIS A 54 -1.72 3.45 0.83
N MET A 55 -1.02 2.68 -0.02
CA MET A 55 -0.62 3.14 -1.35
C MET A 55 -1.37 2.52 -2.52
N ALA A 56 -2.42 1.72 -2.27
CA ALA A 56 -3.29 1.23 -3.33
C ALA A 56 -4.05 2.37 -4.01
N ARG A 57 -4.11 2.38 -5.35
CA ARG A 57 -4.92 3.35 -6.12
C ARG A 57 -6.43 3.12 -5.98
N ALA A 58 -6.83 1.88 -5.72
CA ALA A 58 -8.20 1.46 -5.44
C ALA A 58 -8.42 1.26 -3.95
N LEU A 59 -9.36 0.42 -3.56
CA LEU A 59 -9.49 -0.04 -2.17
C LEU A 59 -8.22 -0.77 -1.74
N SER A 60 -7.75 -0.47 -0.53
CA SER A 60 -6.64 -1.20 0.05
C SER A 60 -7.01 -2.67 0.24
N PRO A 61 -6.19 -3.63 -0.21
CA PRO A 61 -6.45 -5.05 0.00
C PRO A 61 -6.60 -5.41 1.48
N TRP A 62 -5.89 -4.70 2.36
CA TRP A 62 -5.83 -5.02 3.79
C TRP A 62 -6.85 -4.29 4.66
N SER A 63 -7.30 -3.12 4.24
CA SER A 63 -8.22 -2.30 5.05
C SER A 63 -9.60 -2.12 4.44
N GLY A 64 -9.76 -2.42 3.15
CA GLY A 64 -11.03 -2.27 2.43
C GLY A 64 -11.51 -0.83 2.28
N ILE A 65 -10.63 0.16 2.49
CA ILE A 65 -10.94 1.59 2.33
C ILE A 65 -10.03 2.25 1.29
N THR A 66 -10.46 3.40 0.76
CA THR A 66 -9.62 4.26 -0.07
C THR A 66 -8.68 5.07 0.81
N ASP A 67 -7.39 5.08 0.46
CA ASP A 67 -6.35 5.65 1.31
C ASP A 67 -5.51 6.69 0.55
N VAL A 68 -4.32 7.00 1.04
CA VAL A 68 -3.40 8.00 0.47
C VAL A 68 -3.07 7.71 -1.00
N GLY A 69 -2.88 6.44 -1.38
CA GLY A 69 -2.63 6.07 -2.78
C GLY A 69 -3.78 6.45 -3.72
N ASN A 70 -5.03 6.26 -3.28
CA ASN A 70 -6.19 6.72 -4.05
C ASN A 70 -6.23 8.24 -4.17
N LEU A 71 -5.91 8.99 -3.11
CA LEU A 71 -5.78 10.45 -3.19
C LEU A 71 -4.68 10.87 -4.19
N ALA A 72 -3.50 10.21 -4.13
CA ALA A 72 -2.40 10.49 -5.06
C ALA A 72 -2.80 10.24 -6.53
N GLN A 73 -3.55 9.16 -6.80
CA GLN A 73 -4.13 8.89 -8.13
C GLN A 73 -5.05 10.04 -8.56
N ASN A 74 -6.01 10.44 -7.72
CA ASN A 74 -6.96 11.50 -8.04
C ASN A 74 -6.28 12.86 -8.26
N LEU A 75 -5.23 13.17 -7.47
CA LEU A 75 -4.44 14.39 -7.67
C LEU A 75 -3.70 14.40 -9.01
N ALA A 76 -3.22 13.24 -9.46
CA ALA A 76 -2.61 13.10 -10.77
C ALA A 76 -3.66 13.27 -11.88
N ASP A 77 -4.81 12.60 -11.75
CA ASP A 77 -5.88 12.62 -12.75
C ASP A 77 -6.43 14.04 -13.02
N VAL A 78 -6.64 14.85 -11.97
CA VAL A 78 -7.12 16.24 -12.13
C VAL A 78 -6.10 17.18 -12.76
N GLN A 79 -4.87 16.72 -12.94
CA GLN A 79 -3.78 17.45 -13.59
C GLN A 79 -3.36 16.82 -14.93
N ASP A 80 -4.17 15.91 -15.48
CA ASP A 80 -3.85 15.12 -16.68
C ASP A 80 -2.45 14.44 -16.60
N ALA A 81 -1.99 14.16 -15.36
CA ALA A 81 -0.73 13.53 -15.04
C ALA A 81 -0.90 12.03 -14.80
N ARG A 82 0.22 11.33 -14.62
CA ARG A 82 0.22 9.89 -14.34
C ARG A 82 0.77 9.61 -12.95
N SER A 83 0.14 8.67 -12.25
CA SER A 83 0.67 8.07 -11.04
C SER A 83 1.16 6.65 -11.29
N LEU A 84 2.14 6.21 -10.53
CA LEU A 84 2.67 4.86 -10.52
C LEU A 84 2.61 4.31 -9.10
N HIS A 85 1.98 3.15 -8.94
CA HIS A 85 1.78 2.52 -7.65
C HIS A 85 2.60 1.24 -7.54
N LEU A 86 3.58 1.26 -6.65
CA LEU A 86 4.48 0.13 -6.40
C LEU A 86 4.15 -0.50 -5.05
N LEU A 87 3.96 -1.82 -5.05
CA LEU A 87 3.96 -2.62 -3.84
C LEU A 87 5.34 -3.26 -3.68
N VAL A 88 5.99 -3.03 -2.56
CA VAL A 88 7.29 -3.65 -2.25
C VAL A 88 7.15 -4.47 -0.98
N MET A 89 7.46 -5.76 -1.06
CA MET A 89 7.38 -6.68 0.09
C MET A 89 8.57 -7.64 0.10
N GLY A 90 8.90 -8.15 1.28
CA GLY A 90 9.76 -9.32 1.42
C GLY A 90 9.01 -10.60 1.06
N LYS A 91 9.69 -11.59 0.47
CA LYS A 91 9.15 -12.95 0.31
C LYS A 91 9.13 -13.67 1.64
N GLN A 92 10.23 -13.60 2.37
CA GLN A 92 10.39 -14.19 3.70
C GLN A 92 11.41 -13.41 4.52
N GLY A 93 11.53 -13.75 5.80
CA GLY A 93 12.52 -13.17 6.71
C GLY A 93 11.91 -12.69 8.01
N THR A 94 12.30 -11.50 8.44
CA THR A 94 11.76 -10.89 9.66
C THR A 94 11.19 -9.51 9.41
N GLN A 95 10.16 -9.16 10.15
CA GLN A 95 9.50 -7.85 10.11
C GLN A 95 9.24 -7.34 11.53
N VAL A 96 9.02 -6.04 11.66
CA VAL A 96 8.52 -5.48 12.91
C VAL A 96 7.06 -5.92 13.08
N GLY A 97 6.79 -6.61 14.18
CA GLY A 97 5.46 -7.03 14.59
C GLY A 97 4.74 -5.96 15.41
N GLY A 98 3.84 -6.40 16.31
CA GLY A 98 3.22 -5.50 17.27
C GLY A 98 4.23 -4.96 18.29
N PHE A 99 4.06 -3.70 18.69
CA PHE A 99 4.92 -3.10 19.71
C PHE A 99 4.62 -3.74 21.08
N ASN A 100 5.65 -4.35 21.68
CA ASN A 100 5.61 -4.87 23.02
C ASN A 100 6.68 -4.14 23.86
N PRO A 101 6.27 -3.21 24.76
CA PRO A 101 7.23 -2.45 25.56
C PRO A 101 7.92 -3.31 26.63
N ASP A 102 7.26 -4.40 27.09
CA ASP A 102 7.78 -5.26 28.17
C ASP A 102 8.79 -6.28 27.67
N ASP A 103 8.74 -6.63 26.38
CA ASP A 103 9.64 -7.60 25.76
C ASP A 103 9.96 -7.18 24.31
N PRO A 104 11.03 -6.37 24.13
CA PRO A 104 11.42 -5.91 22.79
C PRO A 104 11.80 -7.06 21.82
N SER A 105 12.19 -8.24 22.34
CA SER A 105 12.51 -9.40 21.48
C SER A 105 11.28 -9.88 20.68
N LYS A 106 10.10 -9.67 21.19
CA LYS A 106 8.81 -9.99 20.53
C LYS A 106 8.39 -8.98 19.46
N ASN A 107 9.09 -7.85 19.37
CA ASN A 107 8.80 -6.85 18.35
C ASN A 107 9.27 -7.25 16.95
N VAL A 108 10.11 -8.27 16.84
CA VAL A 108 10.55 -8.82 15.56
C VAL A 108 9.95 -10.21 15.38
N VAL A 109 9.20 -10.40 14.31
CA VAL A 109 8.53 -11.66 14.01
C VAL A 109 8.95 -12.19 12.64
N PRO A 110 9.04 -13.52 12.48
CA PRO A 110 9.28 -14.13 11.17
C PRO A 110 8.02 -13.98 10.29
N PHE A 111 8.23 -13.90 8.99
CA PHE A 111 7.15 -13.94 8.01
C PHE A 111 7.56 -14.74 6.76
N ASP A 112 6.56 -15.25 6.07
CA ASP A 112 6.69 -15.94 4.79
C ASP A 112 5.39 -15.76 4.02
N ILE A 113 5.44 -15.02 2.90
CA ILE A 113 4.25 -14.70 2.12
C ILE A 113 3.73 -15.91 1.31
N SER A 114 4.49 -16.98 1.17
CA SER A 114 4.00 -18.21 0.51
C SER A 114 2.83 -18.86 1.26
N LYS A 115 2.66 -18.52 2.54
CA LYS A 115 1.54 -18.92 3.39
C LYS A 115 0.25 -18.15 3.11
N GLU A 116 0.36 -17.00 2.45
CA GLU A 116 -0.77 -16.15 2.09
C GLU A 116 -1.30 -16.55 0.70
N THR A 117 -2.51 -17.10 0.64
CA THR A 117 -3.07 -17.68 -0.60
C THR A 117 -3.09 -16.69 -1.77
N TYR A 118 -3.27 -15.40 -1.51
CA TYR A 118 -3.30 -14.34 -2.53
C TYR A 118 -1.91 -13.89 -3.00
N LEU A 119 -0.85 -14.15 -2.21
CA LEU A 119 0.54 -13.83 -2.55
C LEU A 119 1.32 -15.06 -3.05
N LYS A 120 0.81 -16.25 -2.76
CA LYS A 120 1.45 -17.51 -3.14
C LYS A 120 1.83 -17.60 -4.63
N PRO A 121 1.00 -17.17 -5.60
CA PRO A 121 1.39 -17.23 -7.02
C PRO A 121 2.67 -16.44 -7.33
N PHE A 122 2.87 -15.30 -6.67
CA PHE A 122 4.08 -14.49 -6.82
C PHE A 122 5.28 -15.12 -6.10
N ALA A 123 5.05 -15.68 -4.91
CA ALA A 123 6.09 -16.36 -4.15
C ALA A 123 6.63 -17.59 -4.90
N ASP A 124 5.75 -18.36 -5.56
CA ASP A 124 6.11 -19.54 -6.34
C ASP A 124 6.93 -19.18 -7.60
N LEU A 125 6.60 -18.05 -8.24
CA LEU A 125 7.33 -17.56 -9.41
C LEU A 125 8.66 -16.90 -9.07
N ALA A 126 8.79 -16.37 -7.85
CA ALA A 126 10.00 -15.69 -7.40
C ALA A 126 11.06 -16.71 -6.95
N THR A 127 11.89 -17.16 -7.88
CA THR A 127 12.98 -18.10 -7.64
C THR A 127 14.33 -17.38 -7.64
N GLY A 128 15.24 -17.84 -6.76
CA GLY A 128 16.60 -17.31 -6.71
C GLY A 128 16.78 -16.06 -5.82
N PRO A 129 18.01 -15.50 -5.78
CA PRO A 129 18.39 -14.44 -4.85
C PRO A 129 18.08 -13.01 -5.34
N ALA A 130 17.73 -12.84 -6.61
CA ALA A 130 17.46 -11.52 -7.19
C ALA A 130 16.06 -11.02 -6.83
N TRP A 131 15.92 -9.70 -6.72
CA TRP A 131 14.62 -9.07 -6.63
C TRP A 131 13.79 -9.39 -7.85
N GLN A 132 12.51 -9.69 -7.66
CA GLN A 132 11.57 -9.95 -8.73
C GLN A 132 10.59 -8.79 -8.87
N VAL A 133 10.33 -8.39 -10.11
CA VAL A 133 9.36 -7.32 -10.41
C VAL A 133 8.26 -7.90 -11.28
N PHE A 134 7.04 -7.88 -10.78
CA PHE A 134 5.85 -8.34 -11.49
C PHE A 134 5.08 -7.13 -12.01
N ASP A 135 4.89 -7.03 -13.33
CA ASP A 135 3.98 -6.06 -13.93
C ASP A 135 2.54 -6.57 -13.78
N LEU A 136 1.76 -5.88 -12.95
CA LEU A 136 0.37 -6.27 -12.67
C LEU A 136 -0.63 -5.71 -13.69
N ARG A 137 -0.22 -4.75 -14.52
CA ARG A 137 -1.11 -4.04 -15.44
C ARG A 137 -1.75 -4.95 -16.51
N PRO A 138 -1.04 -5.95 -17.09
CA PRO A 138 -1.67 -6.89 -18.01
C PRO A 138 -2.78 -7.71 -17.33
N ALA A 139 -2.51 -8.23 -16.13
CA ALA A 139 -3.49 -9.01 -15.36
C ALA A 139 -4.70 -8.14 -14.97
N ARG A 140 -4.46 -6.88 -14.55
CA ARG A 140 -5.53 -5.92 -14.28
C ARG A 140 -6.41 -5.67 -15.50
N ARG A 141 -5.82 -5.47 -16.70
CA ARG A 141 -6.60 -5.30 -17.93
C ARG A 141 -7.44 -6.53 -18.25
N ALA A 142 -6.86 -7.73 -18.12
CA ALA A 142 -7.59 -8.98 -18.34
C ALA A 142 -8.76 -9.14 -17.35
N LEU A 143 -8.56 -8.76 -16.09
CA LEU A 143 -9.61 -8.77 -15.06
C LEU A 143 -10.74 -7.80 -15.40
N LEU A 144 -10.44 -6.55 -15.76
CA LEU A 144 -11.44 -5.53 -16.11
C LEU A 144 -12.19 -5.86 -17.39
N ASN A 145 -11.57 -6.57 -18.32
CA ASN A 145 -12.20 -7.04 -19.57
C ASN A 145 -12.91 -8.40 -19.44
N ASN A 146 -13.07 -8.94 -18.22
CA ASN A 146 -13.63 -10.26 -17.93
C ASN A 146 -12.92 -11.45 -18.61
N GLN A 147 -11.67 -11.26 -19.04
CA GLN A 147 -10.80 -12.31 -19.60
C GLN A 147 -10.09 -13.12 -18.51
N LEU A 148 -9.96 -12.56 -17.32
CA LEU A 148 -9.43 -13.21 -16.12
C LEU A 148 -10.50 -13.20 -15.04
N LYS A 149 -10.84 -14.38 -14.52
CA LYS A 149 -11.78 -14.54 -13.40
C LYS A 149 -11.04 -15.02 -12.18
N LEU A 150 -11.14 -14.26 -11.10
CA LEU A 150 -10.51 -14.58 -9.82
C LEU A 150 -11.56 -14.59 -8.71
N THR A 151 -11.49 -15.57 -7.85
CA THR A 151 -12.37 -15.69 -6.67
C THR A 151 -11.75 -15.09 -5.41
N ASN A 152 -10.42 -15.00 -5.35
CA ASN A 152 -9.73 -14.41 -4.20
C ASN A 152 -9.79 -12.88 -4.26
N GLN A 153 -10.60 -12.29 -3.39
CA GLN A 153 -10.85 -10.84 -3.34
C GLN A 153 -9.60 -10.04 -2.97
N MET A 154 -8.69 -10.59 -2.17
CA MET A 154 -7.42 -9.93 -1.82
C MET A 154 -6.51 -9.81 -3.06
N LEU A 155 -6.43 -10.86 -3.88
CA LEU A 155 -5.69 -10.83 -5.14
C LEU A 155 -6.31 -9.85 -6.13
N VAL A 156 -7.64 -9.82 -6.24
CA VAL A 156 -8.36 -8.83 -7.06
C VAL A 156 -8.01 -7.41 -6.62
N ALA A 157 -8.10 -7.12 -5.33
CA ALA A 157 -7.79 -5.80 -4.80
C ALA A 157 -6.31 -5.41 -5.02
N LEU A 158 -5.39 -6.37 -4.92
CA LEU A 158 -3.97 -6.15 -5.20
C LEU A 158 -3.74 -5.80 -6.67
N LEU A 159 -4.33 -6.54 -7.61
CA LEU A 159 -4.22 -6.27 -9.05
C LEU A 159 -4.84 -4.92 -9.44
N LEU A 160 -5.95 -4.54 -8.81
CA LEU A 160 -6.57 -3.23 -9.02
C LEU A 160 -5.79 -2.09 -8.37
N GLY A 161 -5.10 -2.37 -7.26
CA GLY A 161 -4.45 -1.37 -6.42
C GLY A 161 -3.05 -0.95 -6.86
N TYR A 162 -2.30 -1.80 -7.55
CA TYR A 162 -0.89 -1.57 -7.84
C TYR A 162 -0.53 -1.82 -9.30
N ASP A 163 0.48 -1.11 -9.81
CA ASP A 163 1.02 -1.31 -11.15
C ASP A 163 2.10 -2.39 -11.19
N TYR A 164 2.95 -2.37 -10.16
CA TYR A 164 4.02 -3.34 -10.00
C TYR A 164 4.05 -3.90 -8.59
N PHE A 165 4.38 -5.17 -8.50
CA PHE A 165 4.74 -5.82 -7.25
C PHE A 165 6.22 -6.17 -7.30
N VAL A 166 6.99 -5.62 -6.37
CA VAL A 166 8.41 -5.88 -6.18
C VAL A 166 8.58 -6.82 -5.01
N LEU A 167 9.14 -7.98 -5.25
CA LEU A 167 9.36 -9.00 -4.24
C LEU A 167 10.85 -9.16 -3.95
N ILE A 168 11.22 -8.91 -2.70
CA ILE A 168 12.58 -9.04 -2.18
C ILE A 168 12.71 -10.45 -1.59
N PRO A 169 13.69 -11.29 -2.00
CA PRO A 169 13.79 -12.69 -1.56
C PRO A 169 13.84 -12.86 -0.04
N ASN A 170 14.67 -12.06 0.62
CA ASN A 170 14.81 -12.06 2.07
C ASN A 170 14.81 -10.62 2.59
N ALA A 171 14.00 -10.35 3.61
CA ALA A 171 13.94 -9.06 4.27
C ALA A 171 14.26 -9.21 5.75
N THR A 172 14.87 -8.18 6.34
CA THR A 172 15.13 -8.09 7.76
C THR A 172 14.33 -6.95 8.36
N ALA A 173 13.83 -7.14 9.58
CA ALA A 173 13.19 -6.07 10.33
C ALA A 173 14.11 -4.86 10.43
N SER A 174 13.54 -3.66 10.35
CA SER A 174 14.30 -2.43 10.60
C SER A 174 14.83 -2.44 12.03
N ARG A 175 16.08 -2.01 12.20
CA ARG A 175 16.64 -1.75 13.54
C ARG A 175 16.04 -0.42 14.03
N SER A 176 15.42 -0.45 15.18
CA SER A 176 14.99 0.75 15.94
C SER A 176 16.18 1.34 16.67
#